data_02b2be9ba90784b2d7844e6b7d001030
#
_entry.id   02b2be9ba90784b2d7844e6b7d001030
#
_cell.length_a   1.000
_cell.length_b   1.000
_cell.length_c   1.000
_cell.angle_alpha   90.00
_cell.angle_beta   90.00
_cell.angle_gamma   90.00
#
_symmetry.space_group_name_H-M   'P 1'
#
loop_
_entity.id
_entity.type
_entity.pdbx_description
1 polymer ?
#
loop_
_entity_poly.entity_id
_entity_poly.type
_entity_poly.pdbx_seq_one_letter_code
_entity_poly.pdbx_strand_id
1 'polypeptide(L)' 'MSASELKHFCTIVKTLRETNRLSKTAMAKILGISPSSLNKLENGEMPRISSEVVFRLMEYFHVSAEEVFGDS' A
#
# COMPACT_ATOMS: atom_id res chain seq x y z
N MET A 1 -2.43 7.04 12.70
CA MET A 1 -2.44 5.61 12.30
C MET A 1 -1.65 4.80 13.30
N SER A 2 -2.25 3.74 13.83
CA SER A 2 -1.58 2.87 14.78
C SER A 2 -0.57 1.96 14.07
N ALA A 3 0.34 1.34 14.85
CA ALA A 3 1.33 0.44 14.28
C ALA A 3 0.69 -0.76 13.59
N SER A 4 -0.42 -1.30 14.15
CA SER A 4 -1.10 -2.44 13.55
C SER A 4 -1.83 -2.06 12.26
N GLU A 5 -2.40 -0.86 12.17
CA GLU A 5 -3.03 -0.37 10.95
C GLU A 5 -1.99 -0.17 9.85
N LEU A 6 -0.83 0.39 10.20
CA LEU A 6 0.26 0.60 9.27
C LEU A 6 0.77 -0.74 8.73
N LYS A 7 0.96 -1.71 9.61
CA LYS A 7 1.41 -3.04 9.23
C LYS A 7 0.40 -3.72 8.29
N HIS A 8 -0.88 -3.59 8.60
CA HIS A 8 -1.94 -4.15 7.77
C HIS A 8 -1.92 -3.52 6.38
N PHE A 9 -1.78 -2.20 6.32
CA PHE A 9 -1.71 -1.48 5.05
C PHE A 9 -0.54 -1.99 4.20
N CYS A 10 0.64 -2.14 4.79
CA CYS A 10 1.82 -2.65 4.09
C CYS A 10 1.58 -4.04 3.52
N THR A 11 0.92 -4.90 4.29
CA THR A 11 0.57 -6.26 3.87
C THR A 11 -0.40 -6.22 2.69
N ILE A 12 -1.41 -5.36 2.77
CA ILE A 12 -2.42 -5.23 1.70
C ILE A 12 -1.78 -4.73 0.40
N VAL A 13 -0.88 -3.76 0.48
CA VAL A 13 -0.17 -3.26 -0.69
C VAL A 13 0.57 -4.39 -1.39
N LYS A 14 1.32 -5.17 -0.64
CA LYS A 14 2.07 -6.30 -1.19
C LYS A 14 1.13 -7.36 -1.76
N THR A 15 0.07 -7.69 -1.04
CA THR A 15 -0.90 -8.70 -1.46
C THR A 15 -1.58 -8.29 -2.77
N LEU A 16 -2.03 -7.04 -2.87
CA LEU A 16 -2.67 -6.54 -4.09
C LEU A 16 -1.71 -6.58 -5.27
N ARG A 17 -0.46 -6.22 -5.03
CA ARG A 17 0.54 -6.26 -6.09
C ARG A 17 0.75 -7.69 -6.60
N GLU A 18 0.96 -8.62 -5.69
CA GLU A 18 1.21 -10.03 -6.05
C GLU A 18 0.00 -10.69 -6.68
N THR A 19 -1.18 -10.44 -6.13
CA THR A 19 -2.43 -11.01 -6.66
C THR A 19 -2.69 -10.54 -8.08
N ASN A 20 -2.33 -9.29 -8.39
CA ASN A 20 -2.53 -8.72 -9.73
C ASN A 20 -1.30 -8.90 -10.62
N ARG A 21 -0.30 -9.64 -10.16
CA ARG A 21 0.92 -9.94 -10.90
C ARG A 21 1.65 -8.69 -11.40
N LEU A 22 1.70 -7.67 -10.54
CA LEU A 22 2.35 -6.42 -10.86
C LEU A 22 3.79 -6.43 -10.39
N SER A 23 4.67 -5.85 -11.21
CA SER A 23 6.04 -5.62 -10.78
C SER A 23 6.07 -4.48 -9.76
N LYS A 24 7.17 -4.38 -9.01
CA LYS A 24 7.33 -3.27 -8.07
C LYS A 24 7.33 -1.93 -8.80
N THR A 25 7.94 -1.87 -9.98
CA THR A 25 7.95 -0.66 -10.81
C THR A 25 6.54 -0.24 -11.20
N ALA A 26 5.71 -1.20 -11.65
CA ALA A 26 4.33 -0.91 -12.04
C ALA A 26 3.51 -0.45 -10.84
N MET A 27 3.64 -1.13 -9.71
CA MET A 27 2.91 -0.77 -8.50
C MET A 27 3.32 0.61 -7.98
N ALA A 28 4.61 0.91 -8.04
CA ALA A 28 5.13 2.22 -7.63
C ALA A 28 4.51 3.33 -8.47
N LYS A 29 4.37 3.12 -9.78
CA LYS A 29 3.71 4.07 -10.67
C LYS A 29 2.26 4.30 -10.28
N ILE A 30 1.54 3.23 -9.99
CA ILE A 30 0.13 3.31 -9.57
C ILE A 30 0.01 4.17 -8.31
N LEU A 31 0.91 3.97 -7.36
CA LEU A 31 0.86 4.69 -6.09
C LEU A 31 1.53 6.09 -6.15
N GLY A 32 2.21 6.39 -7.24
CA GLY A 32 2.90 7.69 -7.39
C GLY A 32 4.14 7.83 -6.54
N ILE A 33 4.83 6.72 -6.29
CA ILE A 33 6.07 6.71 -5.51
C ILE A 33 7.18 6.00 -6.29
N SER A 34 8.41 6.10 -5.80
CA SER A 34 9.54 5.41 -6.43
C SER A 34 9.52 3.92 -6.07
N PRO A 35 10.12 3.05 -6.91
CA PRO A 35 10.26 1.63 -6.56
C PRO A 35 11.00 1.41 -5.25
N SER A 36 11.96 2.25 -4.94
CA SER A 36 12.69 2.18 -3.68
C SER A 36 11.77 2.44 -2.50
N SER A 37 10.91 3.47 -2.61
CA SER A 37 9.90 3.77 -1.59
C SER A 37 8.91 2.63 -1.43
N LEU A 38 8.47 2.05 -2.55
CA LEU A 38 7.56 0.92 -2.51
C LEU A 38 8.18 -0.27 -1.77
N ASN A 39 9.46 -0.53 -2.02
CA ASN A 39 10.15 -1.61 -1.34
C ASN A 39 10.15 -1.41 0.18
N LYS A 40 10.43 -0.19 0.62
CA LYS A 40 10.37 0.15 2.05
C LYS A 40 8.95 0.00 2.61
N LEU A 41 7.96 0.44 1.83
CA LEU A 41 6.57 0.33 2.23
C LEU A 41 6.18 -1.13 2.44
N GLU A 42 6.49 -2.00 1.49
CA GLU A 42 6.14 -3.41 1.57
C GLU A 42 6.88 -4.13 2.70
N ASN A 43 8.07 -3.67 3.06
CA ASN A 43 8.85 -4.23 4.16
C ASN A 43 8.48 -3.67 5.52
N GLY A 44 7.53 -2.73 5.56
CA GLY A 44 7.12 -2.12 6.81
C GLY A 44 8.14 -1.13 7.36
N GLU A 45 9.04 -0.62 6.53
CA GLU A 45 10.10 0.28 6.94
C GLU A 45 9.72 1.76 6.82
N MET A 46 8.55 2.07 6.28
CA MET A 46 8.08 3.44 6.18
C MET A 46 7.39 3.86 7.47
N PRO A 47 7.87 4.92 8.14
CA PRO A 47 7.22 5.39 9.37
C PRO A 47 5.91 6.12 9.12
N ARG A 48 5.70 6.60 7.91
CA ARG A 48 4.50 7.36 7.52
C ARG A 48 4.07 7.01 6.13
N ILE A 49 2.76 7.07 5.91
CA ILE A 49 2.16 6.84 4.59
C ILE A 49 1.34 8.07 4.25
N SER A 50 1.55 8.64 3.06
CA SER A 50 0.80 9.81 2.65
C SER A 50 -0.64 9.45 2.30
N SER A 51 -1.55 10.38 2.51
CA SER A 51 -2.96 10.21 2.13
C SER A 51 -3.10 9.92 0.64
N GLU A 52 -2.24 10.54 -0.17
CA GLU A 52 -2.28 10.36 -1.61
C GLU A 52 -2.03 8.90 -2.00
N VAL A 53 -1.06 8.24 -1.36
CA VAL A 53 -0.77 6.84 -1.62
C VAL A 53 -1.99 5.98 -1.28
N VAL A 54 -2.62 6.25 -0.14
CA VAL A 54 -3.81 5.53 0.30
C VAL A 54 -4.95 5.71 -0.71
N PHE A 55 -5.22 6.94 -1.12
CA PHE A 55 -6.28 7.23 -2.08
C PHE A 55 -6.02 6.57 -3.43
N ARG A 56 -4.80 6.61 -3.91
CA ARG A 56 -4.45 5.98 -5.18
C ARG A 56 -4.65 4.48 -5.12
N LEU A 57 -4.27 3.85 -4.01
CA LEU A 57 -4.47 2.42 -3.81
C LEU A 57 -5.96 2.09 -3.84
N MET A 58 -6.75 2.80 -3.03
CA MET A 58 -8.18 2.54 -2.93
C MET A 58 -8.89 2.75 -4.27
N GLU A 59 -8.55 3.80 -4.97
CA GLU A 59 -9.16 4.13 -6.25
C GLU A 59 -8.80 3.12 -7.33
N TYR A 60 -7.53 2.78 -7.44
CA TYR A 60 -7.08 1.86 -8.48
C TYR A 60 -7.62 0.44 -8.28
N PHE A 61 -7.60 -0.06 -7.05
CA PHE A 61 -8.00 -1.43 -6.77
C PHE A 61 -9.43 -1.57 -6.30
N HIS A 62 -10.16 -0.48 -6.18
CA HIS A 62 -11.55 -0.46 -5.72
C HIS A 62 -11.72 -1.13 -4.35
N VAL A 63 -10.83 -0.82 -3.43
CA VAL A 63 -10.89 -1.34 -2.07
C VAL A 63 -11.32 -0.24 -1.10
N SER A 64 -11.99 -0.63 -0.03
CA SER A 64 -12.46 0.32 0.97
C SER A 64 -11.39 0.59 2.02
N ALA A 65 -11.58 1.65 2.80
CA ALA A 65 -10.68 1.96 3.92
C ALA A 65 -10.64 0.81 4.93
N GLU A 66 -11.77 0.15 5.15
CA GLU A 66 -11.83 -1.00 6.07
C GLU A 66 -10.95 -2.13 5.58
N GLU A 67 -10.94 -2.40 4.28
CA GLU A 67 -10.10 -3.45 3.71
C GLU A 67 -8.62 -3.08 3.83
N VAL A 68 -8.31 -1.81 3.64
CA VAL A 68 -6.92 -1.32 3.64
C VAL A 68 -6.34 -1.28 5.05
N PHE A 69 -7.11 -0.81 6.02
CA PHE A 69 -6.62 -0.63 7.39
C PHE A 69 -7.07 -1.72 8.36
N GLY A 70 -7.92 -2.60 7.89
CA GLY A 70 -8.44 -3.67 8.73
C GLY A 70 -9.59 -3.22 9.62
N ASP A 71 -10.23 -4.20 10.21
CA ASP A 71 -11.34 -3.99 11.14
C ASP A 71 -10.78 -3.76 12.53
N SER A 72 -11.14 -2.67 13.13
CA SER A 72 -10.70 -2.41 14.50
C SER A 72 -11.73 -2.91 15.51
#